data_662276b38ed9d1c6ee763077f3a8201e
#
_entry.id   662276b38ed9d1c6ee763077f3a8201e
#
_cell.length_a   1.000
_cell.length_b   1.000
_cell.length_c   1.000
_cell.angle_alpha   90.00
_cell.angle_beta   90.00
_cell.angle_gamma   90.00
#
_symmetry.space_group_name_H-M   'P 1'
#
loop_
_entity.id
_entity.type
_entity.pdbx_description
1 polymer ?
#
loop_
_entity_poly.entity_id
_entity_poly.type
_entity_poly.pdbx_seq_one_letter_code
_entity_poly.pdbx_strand_id
1 'polypeptide(L)'
;VLDCQCIDCGTTKICYTRSQLIRLDPIRWRCDDCWEALQKRRDQEYLEYRIQQDRLAEDKRQTALEYINQCRNIQLSSIPSVTELNDVDKLLLAATVESLGADNLRNTVSLRDNLSLPLSPFSKLDEEILQHLFNRNLLILASENSYEYVTINEEKELEIDFYQAIFEFAYSIENLTEILINAKSKKNTSALVADSQFKSWCEKVQLGECLSYLITRSRLNYLAPPIGDKLISILRACLAECSVSTMHYVIWKSVENAAAYVQKPGITRRHASNSIAGNIERVFGKIHSGSWNRNKSFRDASHPQSAMAKVFFDYVFGVDDCSFHYTIDELFSPYRSQKALKQISYATLGDAKSTNYSVTIALDIKQS
;
A
#
# COMPACT_ATOMS: atom_id res chain seq x y z
N VAL A 1 -37.85 24.31 60.23
CA VAL A 1 -36.88 24.89 59.32
C VAL A 1 -35.78 23.83 59.15
N LEU A 2 -35.55 23.47 57.94
CA LEU A 2 -34.46 22.53 57.55
C LEU A 2 -33.34 23.40 57.00
N ASP A 3 -32.09 23.06 57.30
CA ASP A 3 -30.94 23.76 56.80
C ASP A 3 -29.90 22.77 56.24
N CYS A 4 -29.08 23.23 55.31
CA CYS A 4 -27.88 22.57 54.89
C CYS A 4 -26.71 23.55 54.88
N GLN A 5 -25.51 23.04 55.13
CA GLN A 5 -24.31 23.85 55.16
C GLN A 5 -23.44 23.53 53.94
N CYS A 6 -22.86 24.57 53.38
CA CYS A 6 -21.86 24.42 52.32
C CYS A 6 -20.66 23.64 52.88
N ILE A 7 -20.26 22.58 52.17
CA ILE A 7 -19.17 21.70 52.61
C ILE A 7 -17.80 22.39 52.61
N ASP A 8 -17.65 23.49 51.87
CA ASP A 8 -16.36 24.18 51.73
C ASP A 8 -16.24 25.40 52.68
N CYS A 9 -17.29 26.20 52.82
CA CYS A 9 -17.22 27.44 53.61
C CYS A 9 -18.19 27.51 54.81
N GLY A 10 -19.04 26.50 55.00
CA GLY A 10 -19.99 26.46 56.11
C GLY A 10 -21.22 27.38 55.97
N THR A 11 -21.36 28.15 54.89
CA THR A 11 -22.52 29.00 54.65
C THR A 11 -23.81 28.19 54.70
N THR A 12 -24.77 28.63 55.52
CA THR A 12 -26.04 27.93 55.74
C THR A 12 -27.08 28.34 54.71
N LYS A 13 -27.77 27.38 54.10
CA LYS A 13 -28.93 27.56 53.25
C LYS A 13 -30.17 27.00 53.93
N ILE A 14 -31.18 27.88 54.15
CA ILE A 14 -32.44 27.48 54.70
C ILE A 14 -33.34 26.87 53.65
N CYS A 15 -33.89 25.70 53.95
CA CYS A 15 -34.82 24.96 53.08
C CYS A 15 -36.21 24.96 53.77
N TYR A 16 -37.22 25.37 53.04
CA TYR A 16 -38.60 25.46 53.58
C TYR A 16 -39.35 24.13 53.40
N THR A 17 -38.89 23.26 52.58
CA THR A 17 -39.49 21.93 52.33
C THR A 17 -38.44 20.80 52.33
N ARG A 18 -38.87 19.62 52.73
CA ARG A 18 -38.02 18.39 52.69
C ARG A 18 -37.57 18.06 51.30
N SER A 19 -38.41 18.34 50.29
CA SER A 19 -38.07 18.14 48.90
C SER A 19 -36.97 19.09 48.41
N GLN A 20 -36.91 20.32 48.89
CA GLN A 20 -35.80 21.25 48.59
C GLN A 20 -34.48 20.74 49.17
N LEU A 21 -34.47 20.24 50.40
CA LEU A 21 -33.28 19.70 51.04
C LEU A 21 -32.74 18.47 50.29
N ILE A 22 -33.62 17.54 49.92
CA ILE A 22 -33.22 16.33 49.17
C ILE A 22 -32.64 16.69 47.81
N ARG A 23 -33.23 17.68 47.10
CA ARG A 23 -32.72 18.14 45.78
C ARG A 23 -31.33 18.76 45.85
N LEU A 24 -30.98 19.37 46.99
CA LEU A 24 -29.68 20.01 47.16
C LEU A 24 -28.56 19.03 47.50
N ASP A 25 -28.86 17.75 47.79
CA ASP A 25 -27.87 16.77 48.30
C ASP A 25 -27.06 17.36 49.47
N PRO A 26 -27.64 17.44 50.69
CA PRO A 26 -27.05 18.20 51.80
C PRO A 26 -25.64 17.74 52.18
N ILE A 27 -25.24 16.55 51.79
CA ILE A 27 -23.89 16.00 52.05
C ILE A 27 -22.86 16.60 51.07
N ARG A 28 -23.29 17.03 49.90
CA ARG A 28 -22.39 17.51 48.82
C ARG A 28 -22.70 18.95 48.40
N TRP A 29 -23.63 19.59 49.04
CA TRP A 29 -24.05 20.94 48.64
C TRP A 29 -22.91 21.95 48.82
N ARG A 30 -22.73 22.82 47.81
CA ARG A 30 -21.85 23.96 47.78
C ARG A 30 -22.66 25.22 47.47
N CYS A 31 -22.36 26.34 48.13
CA CYS A 31 -22.92 27.63 47.76
C CYS A 31 -22.36 28.05 46.37
N ASP A 32 -23.04 29.02 45.75
CA ASP A 32 -22.69 29.45 44.38
C ASP A 32 -21.25 29.96 44.30
N ASP A 33 -20.78 30.73 45.31
CA ASP A 33 -19.39 31.23 45.35
C ASP A 33 -18.35 30.08 45.42
N CYS A 34 -18.61 29.08 46.27
CA CYS A 34 -17.72 27.92 46.38
C CYS A 34 -17.78 27.04 45.12
N TRP A 35 -18.95 26.96 44.51
CA TRP A 35 -19.08 26.24 43.22
C TRP A 35 -18.32 26.94 42.11
N GLU A 36 -18.47 28.29 42.01
CA GLU A 36 -17.66 29.06 41.04
C GLU A 36 -16.15 28.94 41.28
N ALA A 37 -15.72 29.03 42.55
CA ALA A 37 -14.32 28.88 42.92
C ALA A 37 -13.79 27.49 42.55
N LEU A 38 -14.60 26.44 42.76
CA LEU A 38 -14.26 25.07 42.37
C LEU A 38 -14.16 24.93 40.83
N GLN A 39 -15.10 25.53 40.08
CA GLN A 39 -15.07 25.52 38.63
C GLN A 39 -13.81 26.23 38.10
N LYS A 40 -13.53 27.44 38.58
CA LYS A 40 -12.30 28.18 38.20
C LYS A 40 -11.04 27.39 38.49
N ARG A 41 -10.97 26.67 39.61
CA ARG A 41 -9.82 25.81 39.91
C ARG A 41 -9.68 24.65 38.92
N ARG A 42 -10.79 23.97 38.60
CA ARG A 42 -10.80 22.87 37.60
C ARG A 42 -10.41 23.36 36.23
N ASP A 43 -10.93 24.52 35.81
CA ASP A 43 -10.60 25.12 34.52
C ASP A 43 -9.10 25.48 34.44
N GLN A 44 -8.56 25.99 35.56
CA GLN A 44 -7.14 26.30 35.67
C GLN A 44 -6.27 25.00 35.63
N GLU A 45 -6.64 23.98 36.42
CA GLU A 45 -5.95 22.68 36.44
C GLU A 45 -5.99 22.02 35.02
N TYR A 46 -7.13 22.12 34.33
CA TYR A 46 -7.28 21.63 32.98
C TYR A 46 -6.42 22.40 31.97
N LEU A 47 -6.35 23.73 32.11
CA LEU A 47 -5.50 24.57 31.28
C LEU A 47 -4.02 24.24 31.51
N GLU A 48 -3.59 24.12 32.77
CA GLU A 48 -2.21 23.73 33.11
C GLU A 48 -1.85 22.35 32.56
N TYR A 49 -2.78 21.39 32.69
CA TYR A 49 -2.62 20.06 32.10
C TYR A 49 -2.44 20.12 30.56
N ARG A 50 -3.30 20.92 29.88
CA ARG A 50 -3.16 21.11 28.43
C ARG A 50 -1.83 21.72 28.04
N ILE A 51 -1.41 22.79 28.72
CA ILE A 51 -0.11 23.45 28.48
C ILE A 51 1.03 22.45 28.67
N GLN A 52 0.94 21.62 29.70
CA GLN A 52 1.97 20.59 29.94
C GLN A 52 1.99 19.53 28.81
N GLN A 53 0.82 19.08 28.34
CA GLN A 53 0.74 18.13 27.21
C GLN A 53 1.29 18.75 25.92
N ASP A 54 0.93 20.01 25.64
CA ASP A 54 1.42 20.73 24.46
C ASP A 54 2.97 20.89 24.50
N ARG A 55 3.55 21.19 25.68
CA ARG A 55 5.01 21.25 25.83
C ARG A 55 5.67 19.89 25.62
N LEU A 56 5.13 18.82 26.21
CA LEU A 56 5.63 17.47 26.01
C LEU A 56 5.55 17.02 24.54
N ALA A 57 4.48 17.42 23.84
CA ALA A 57 4.35 17.13 22.42
C ALA A 57 5.38 17.89 21.58
N GLU A 58 5.63 19.18 21.90
CA GLU A 58 6.63 19.98 21.21
C GLU A 58 8.06 19.48 21.49
N ASP A 59 8.39 19.12 22.72
CA ASP A 59 9.69 18.54 23.08
C ASP A 59 9.97 17.24 22.32
N LYS A 60 8.94 16.37 22.24
CA LYS A 60 9.03 15.14 21.41
C LYS A 60 9.24 15.45 19.93
N ARG A 61 8.52 16.44 19.42
CA ARG A 61 8.65 16.90 18.03
C ARG A 61 10.07 17.41 17.75
N GLN A 62 10.61 18.25 18.63
CA GLN A 62 11.97 18.79 18.47
C GLN A 62 13.02 17.66 18.50
N THR A 63 12.88 16.73 19.43
CA THR A 63 13.78 15.57 19.52
C THR A 63 13.74 14.73 18.24
N ALA A 64 12.53 14.48 17.69
CA ALA A 64 12.38 13.74 16.44
C ALA A 64 13.01 14.48 15.25
N LEU A 65 12.80 15.81 15.15
CA LEU A 65 13.40 16.64 14.10
C LEU A 65 14.94 16.65 14.16
N GLU A 66 15.50 16.79 15.36
CA GLU A 66 16.97 16.73 15.54
C GLU A 66 17.53 15.39 15.06
N TYR A 67 16.85 14.28 15.42
CA TYR A 67 17.29 12.95 15.02
C TYR A 67 17.13 12.72 13.51
N ILE A 68 16.02 13.15 12.91
CA ILE A 68 15.81 13.10 11.44
C ILE A 68 16.91 13.88 10.73
N ASN A 69 17.24 15.08 11.22
CA ASN A 69 18.31 15.90 10.63
C ASN A 69 19.68 15.24 10.76
N GLN A 70 19.98 14.57 11.88
CA GLN A 70 21.21 13.80 12.03
C GLN A 70 21.27 12.63 11.03
N CYS A 71 20.21 11.84 10.92
CA CYS A 71 20.13 10.75 9.96
C CYS A 71 20.23 11.26 8.52
N ARG A 72 19.55 12.35 8.19
CA ARG A 72 19.62 13.00 6.88
C ARG A 72 21.05 13.43 6.54
N ASN A 73 21.78 14.02 7.46
CA ASN A 73 23.16 14.44 7.23
C ASN A 73 24.10 13.25 6.98
N ILE A 74 23.89 12.15 7.70
CA ILE A 74 24.63 10.89 7.48
C ILE A 74 24.31 10.33 6.09
N GLN A 75 23.03 10.27 5.70
CA GLN A 75 22.62 9.82 4.38
C GLN A 75 23.22 10.69 3.26
N LEU A 76 23.13 12.02 3.37
CA LEU A 76 23.69 12.97 2.40
C LEU A 76 25.18 12.80 2.18
N SER A 77 25.93 12.42 3.24
CA SER A 77 27.38 12.18 3.15
C SER A 77 27.76 10.87 2.47
N SER A 78 26.80 9.95 2.33
CA SER A 78 27.01 8.59 1.84
C SER A 78 26.17 8.24 0.60
N ILE A 79 25.69 9.26 -0.15
CA ILE A 79 24.97 9.03 -1.40
C ILE A 79 25.95 8.43 -2.44
N PRO A 80 25.66 7.25 -3.00
CA PRO A 80 26.50 6.67 -4.04
C PRO A 80 26.35 7.51 -5.33
N SER A 81 27.42 7.58 -6.15
CA SER A 81 27.29 8.19 -7.47
C SER A 81 26.37 7.35 -8.37
N VAL A 82 25.72 7.99 -9.37
CA VAL A 82 24.81 7.30 -10.29
C VAL A 82 25.52 6.14 -11.03
N THR A 83 26.84 6.28 -11.25
CA THR A 83 27.67 5.27 -11.92
C THR A 83 27.95 4.04 -11.02
N GLU A 84 27.89 4.20 -9.71
CA GLU A 84 28.11 3.13 -8.73
C GLU A 84 26.84 2.35 -8.40
N LEU A 85 25.67 2.83 -8.84
CA LEU A 85 24.41 2.13 -8.63
C LEU A 85 24.39 0.81 -9.42
N ASN A 86 23.95 -0.25 -8.75
CA ASN A 86 23.64 -1.49 -9.46
C ASN A 86 22.39 -1.32 -10.35
N ASP A 87 22.20 -2.24 -11.28
CA ASP A 87 21.11 -2.13 -12.26
C ASP A 87 19.72 -2.28 -11.62
N VAL A 88 19.60 -3.06 -10.53
CA VAL A 88 18.33 -3.22 -9.78
C VAL A 88 17.94 -1.92 -9.09
N ASP A 89 18.88 -1.23 -8.43
CA ASP A 89 18.63 0.06 -7.79
C ASP A 89 18.20 1.12 -8.83
N LYS A 90 18.85 1.12 -10.01
CA LYS A 90 18.44 2.00 -11.14
C LYS A 90 17.03 1.71 -11.61
N LEU A 91 16.63 0.42 -11.71
CA LEU A 91 15.28 0.05 -12.12
C LEU A 91 14.24 0.41 -11.05
N LEU A 92 14.55 0.25 -9.75
CA LEU A 92 13.66 0.67 -8.68
C LEU A 92 13.44 2.19 -8.66
N LEU A 93 14.52 2.98 -8.85
CA LEU A 93 14.41 4.42 -9.02
C LEU A 93 13.58 4.77 -10.27
N ALA A 94 13.85 4.13 -11.41
CA ALA A 94 13.10 4.33 -12.64
C ALA A 94 11.60 4.01 -12.46
N ALA A 95 11.26 2.94 -11.73
CA ALA A 95 9.86 2.59 -11.43
C ALA A 95 9.19 3.65 -10.54
N THR A 96 9.91 4.18 -9.55
CA THR A 96 9.40 5.23 -8.68
C THR A 96 9.14 6.53 -9.47
N VAL A 97 10.06 6.90 -10.37
CA VAL A 97 9.92 8.07 -11.26
C VAL A 97 8.77 7.87 -12.27
N GLU A 98 8.67 6.68 -12.89
CA GLU A 98 7.57 6.35 -13.83
C GLU A 98 6.20 6.40 -13.13
N SER A 99 6.13 6.02 -11.85
CA SER A 99 4.92 6.10 -11.03
C SER A 99 4.45 7.53 -10.80
N LEU A 100 5.37 8.49 -10.65
CA LEU A 100 5.03 9.91 -10.50
C LEU A 100 4.45 10.51 -11.80
N GLY A 101 4.85 9.98 -12.96
CA GLY A 101 4.51 10.50 -14.27
C GLY A 101 5.37 11.70 -14.69
N ALA A 102 5.62 11.81 -16.00
CA ALA A 102 6.54 12.82 -16.57
C ALA A 102 6.14 14.27 -16.24
N ASP A 103 4.83 14.54 -16.21
CA ASP A 103 4.30 15.90 -15.96
C ASP A 103 4.31 16.28 -14.47
N ASN A 104 4.50 15.29 -13.58
CA ASN A 104 4.47 15.46 -12.14
C ASN A 104 5.82 15.14 -11.48
N LEU A 105 6.90 15.08 -12.26
CA LEU A 105 8.21 14.75 -11.72
C LEU A 105 8.65 15.82 -10.71
N ARG A 106 8.70 15.41 -9.46
CA ARG A 106 9.10 16.21 -8.31
C ARG A 106 10.35 15.61 -7.68
N ASN A 107 10.99 16.39 -6.84
CA ASN A 107 12.10 15.89 -6.02
C ASN A 107 11.62 15.03 -4.83
N THR A 108 10.31 14.92 -4.62
CA THR A 108 9.72 14.20 -3.49
C THR A 108 8.79 13.08 -3.96
N VAL A 109 8.70 12.03 -3.15
CA VAL A 109 7.76 10.91 -3.34
C VAL A 109 7.08 10.55 -2.02
N SER A 110 5.78 10.27 -2.10
CA SER A 110 4.98 9.73 -0.99
C SER A 110 3.93 8.78 -1.57
N LEU A 111 3.67 7.67 -0.88
CA LEU A 111 2.61 6.73 -1.27
C LEU A 111 1.20 7.29 -1.03
N ARG A 112 1.06 8.35 -0.23
CA ARG A 112 -0.20 9.11 -0.05
C ARG A 112 -0.53 9.99 -1.25
N ASP A 113 0.46 10.37 -2.03
CA ASP A 113 0.25 11.22 -3.19
C ASP A 113 -0.53 10.47 -4.27
N ASN A 114 -1.24 11.25 -5.08
CA ASN A 114 -1.94 10.71 -6.24
C ASN A 114 -0.92 10.40 -7.33
N LEU A 115 -0.40 9.18 -7.32
CA LEU A 115 0.55 8.70 -8.32
C LEU A 115 -0.17 8.51 -9.66
N SER A 116 0.48 8.85 -10.75
CA SER A 116 -0.10 8.66 -12.10
C SER A 116 -0.29 7.18 -12.47
N LEU A 117 0.57 6.32 -11.92
CA LEU A 117 0.48 4.86 -11.96
C LEU A 117 0.71 4.30 -10.54
N PRO A 118 0.09 3.18 -10.15
CA PRO A 118 0.50 2.47 -8.95
C PRO A 118 1.99 2.13 -9.01
N LEU A 119 2.74 2.35 -7.94
CA LEU A 119 4.18 2.06 -7.91
C LEU A 119 4.41 0.56 -8.11
N SER A 120 3.73 -0.26 -7.31
CA SER A 120 3.71 -1.71 -7.47
C SER A 120 2.26 -2.24 -7.48
N PRO A 121 2.03 -3.52 -7.78
CA PRO A 121 0.68 -4.07 -7.78
C PRO A 121 0.10 -4.29 -6.37
N PHE A 122 0.91 -4.12 -5.30
CA PHE A 122 0.49 -4.44 -3.94
C PHE A 122 1.15 -3.51 -2.91
N SER A 123 0.37 -2.86 -2.05
CA SER A 123 0.84 -1.80 -1.14
C SER A 123 2.03 -2.20 -0.25
N LYS A 124 2.07 -3.44 0.24
CA LYS A 124 3.21 -3.92 1.02
C LYS A 124 4.50 -3.98 0.21
N LEU A 125 4.41 -4.20 -1.10
CA LEU A 125 5.57 -4.16 -1.98
C LEU A 125 6.01 -2.72 -2.24
N ASP A 126 5.09 -1.75 -2.25
CA ASP A 126 5.44 -0.32 -2.31
C ASP A 126 6.31 0.08 -1.11
N GLU A 127 5.93 -0.34 0.10
CA GLU A 127 6.71 -0.11 1.31
C GLU A 127 8.10 -0.77 1.23
N GLU A 128 8.19 -2.02 0.75
CA GLU A 128 9.48 -2.72 0.56
C GLU A 128 10.39 -1.97 -0.43
N ILE A 129 9.83 -1.39 -1.50
CA ILE A 129 10.59 -0.60 -2.48
C ILE A 129 11.16 0.65 -1.82
N LEU A 130 10.30 1.45 -1.15
CA LEU A 130 10.74 2.67 -0.48
C LEU A 130 11.76 2.38 0.63
N GLN A 131 11.55 1.34 1.41
CA GLN A 131 12.48 0.89 2.44
C GLN A 131 13.83 0.48 1.83
N HIS A 132 13.82 -0.27 0.72
CA HIS A 132 15.05 -0.64 0.02
C HIS A 132 15.82 0.61 -0.46
N LEU A 133 15.13 1.53 -1.13
CA LEU A 133 15.74 2.77 -1.63
C LEU A 133 16.26 3.65 -0.48
N PHE A 134 15.52 3.75 0.61
CA PHE A 134 15.93 4.48 1.82
C PHE A 134 17.19 3.88 2.44
N ASN A 135 17.23 2.56 2.64
CA ASN A 135 18.37 1.85 3.22
C ASN A 135 19.65 1.94 2.34
N ARG A 136 19.46 2.21 1.04
CA ARG A 136 20.55 2.43 0.07
C ARG A 136 20.95 3.91 -0.07
N ASN A 137 20.37 4.81 0.73
CA ASN A 137 20.55 6.26 0.67
C ASN A 137 20.16 6.88 -0.70
N LEU A 138 19.21 6.26 -1.40
CA LEU A 138 18.67 6.73 -2.68
C LEU A 138 17.40 7.57 -2.49
N LEU A 139 16.74 7.39 -1.34
CA LEU A 139 15.69 8.24 -0.81
C LEU A 139 16.10 8.74 0.57
N ILE A 140 15.74 9.96 0.88
CA ILE A 140 16.05 10.66 2.13
C ILE A 140 14.73 11.16 2.72
N LEU A 141 14.54 11.10 4.03
CA LEU A 141 13.35 11.67 4.67
C LEU A 141 13.30 13.18 4.41
N ALA A 142 12.16 13.68 3.94
CA ALA A 142 11.93 15.12 3.81
C ALA A 142 11.83 15.75 5.21
N SER A 143 12.55 16.87 5.44
CA SER A 143 12.73 17.45 6.77
C SER A 143 11.46 18.05 7.37
N GLU A 144 10.56 18.60 6.53
CA GLU A 144 9.50 19.50 7.02
C GLU A 144 8.23 18.81 7.55
N ASN A 145 7.91 17.58 7.09
CA ASN A 145 6.65 16.92 7.42
C ASN A 145 6.79 15.47 7.88
N SER A 146 8.01 14.97 8.06
CA SER A 146 8.24 13.55 8.34
C SER A 146 8.19 13.18 9.82
N TYR A 147 8.31 14.15 10.74
CA TYR A 147 8.32 13.87 12.18
C TYR A 147 7.04 13.23 12.70
N GLU A 148 5.89 13.47 12.05
CA GLU A 148 4.61 12.87 12.43
C GLU A 148 4.54 11.37 12.13
N TYR A 149 5.38 10.90 11.20
CA TYR A 149 5.38 9.53 10.68
C TYR A 149 6.64 8.75 11.07
N VAL A 150 7.40 9.32 12.01
CA VAL A 150 8.63 8.72 12.51
C VAL A 150 8.50 8.58 14.01
N THR A 151 8.69 7.36 14.51
CA THR A 151 8.84 7.09 15.94
C THR A 151 10.25 6.62 16.24
N ILE A 152 10.73 6.92 17.44
CA ILE A 152 12.04 6.46 17.92
C ILE A 152 11.75 5.35 18.92
N ASN A 153 12.21 4.13 18.63
CA ASN A 153 12.04 3.01 19.54
C ASN A 153 12.98 3.11 20.77
N GLU A 154 12.85 2.17 21.72
CA GLU A 154 13.65 2.15 22.94
C GLU A 154 15.16 1.96 22.66
N GLU A 155 15.50 1.36 21.52
CA GLU A 155 16.88 1.14 21.05
C GLU A 155 17.45 2.35 20.31
N LYS A 156 16.72 3.46 20.24
CA LYS A 156 17.03 4.68 19.48
C LYS A 156 17.12 4.47 17.97
N GLU A 157 16.40 3.51 17.44
CA GLU A 157 16.25 3.31 16.01
C GLU A 157 15.01 4.01 15.49
N LEU A 158 15.06 4.48 14.24
CA LEU A 158 13.92 5.08 13.54
C LEU A 158 12.96 4.00 13.07
N GLU A 159 11.74 4.06 13.56
CA GLU A 159 10.60 3.38 12.96
C GLU A 159 9.85 4.36 12.06
N ILE A 160 9.86 4.10 10.77
CA ILE A 160 9.28 4.96 9.74
C ILE A 160 8.00 4.32 9.22
N ASP A 161 6.90 5.06 9.25
CA ASP A 161 5.71 4.69 8.48
C ASP A 161 5.94 5.06 7.01
N PHE A 162 6.45 4.10 6.22
CA PHE A 162 6.77 4.30 4.80
C PHE A 162 5.56 4.65 3.94
N TYR A 163 4.35 4.33 4.38
CA TYR A 163 3.13 4.70 3.67
C TYR A 163 2.78 6.18 3.83
N GLN A 164 3.04 6.74 5.02
CA GLN A 164 2.68 8.11 5.38
C GLN A 164 3.81 9.10 5.13
N ALA A 165 5.07 8.65 5.26
CA ALA A 165 6.23 9.51 5.18
C ALA A 165 6.44 10.11 3.77
N ILE A 166 7.05 11.27 3.73
CA ILE A 166 7.48 11.95 2.51
C ILE A 166 8.99 11.79 2.38
N PHE A 167 9.42 11.36 1.21
CA PHE A 167 10.83 11.18 0.91
C PHE A 167 11.28 12.15 -0.19
N GLU A 168 12.53 12.58 -0.13
CA GLU A 168 13.23 13.29 -1.21
C GLU A 168 14.14 12.31 -1.94
N PHE A 169 14.24 12.45 -3.26
CA PHE A 169 15.24 11.72 -4.01
C PHE A 169 16.64 12.27 -3.71
N ALA A 170 17.62 11.37 -3.58
CA ALA A 170 19.02 11.74 -3.38
C ALA A 170 19.66 12.36 -4.64
N TYR A 171 19.00 12.31 -5.78
CA TYR A 171 19.46 12.73 -7.10
C TYR A 171 18.63 13.87 -7.65
N SER A 172 19.27 14.69 -8.53
CA SER A 172 18.55 15.73 -9.25
C SER A 172 17.53 15.15 -10.24
N ILE A 173 16.56 15.96 -10.65
CA ILE A 173 15.53 15.58 -11.63
C ILE A 173 16.16 15.16 -12.96
N GLU A 174 17.26 15.81 -13.37
CA GLU A 174 18.00 15.46 -14.59
C GLU A 174 18.57 14.05 -14.51
N ASN A 175 19.23 13.70 -13.40
CA ASN A 175 19.78 12.37 -13.16
C ASN A 175 18.68 11.31 -13.13
N LEU A 176 17.56 11.57 -12.45
CA LEU A 176 16.40 10.67 -12.39
C LEU A 176 15.79 10.46 -13.78
N THR A 177 15.69 11.53 -14.57
CA THR A 177 15.21 11.47 -15.96
C THR A 177 16.16 10.61 -16.83
N GLU A 178 17.46 10.79 -16.67
CA GLU A 178 18.46 9.98 -17.37
C GLU A 178 18.37 8.50 -17.00
N ILE A 179 18.22 8.17 -15.71
CA ILE A 179 18.01 6.81 -15.22
C ILE A 179 16.77 6.18 -15.88
N LEU A 180 15.65 6.91 -15.95
CA LEU A 180 14.43 6.43 -16.59
C LEU A 180 14.61 6.22 -18.11
N ILE A 181 15.27 7.14 -18.81
CA ILE A 181 15.56 7.01 -20.25
C ILE A 181 16.46 5.79 -20.50
N ASN A 182 17.48 5.60 -19.66
CA ASN A 182 18.38 4.47 -19.76
C ASN A 182 17.66 3.13 -19.50
N ALA A 183 16.74 3.08 -18.54
CA ALA A 183 15.88 1.91 -18.31
C ALA A 183 15.05 1.56 -19.56
N LYS A 184 14.49 2.56 -20.25
CA LYS A 184 13.74 2.40 -21.52
C LYS A 184 14.60 1.93 -22.70
N SER A 185 15.91 2.17 -22.67
CA SER A 185 16.82 1.94 -23.81
C SER A 185 17.29 0.49 -24.01
N LYS A 186 16.92 -0.45 -23.14
CA LYS A 186 17.18 -1.91 -23.26
C LYS A 186 18.66 -2.34 -23.34
N LYS A 187 19.59 -1.59 -22.77
CA LYS A 187 21.03 -1.83 -23.00
C LYS A 187 21.66 -3.03 -22.25
N ASN A 188 21.04 -3.55 -21.17
CA ASN A 188 21.70 -4.52 -20.28
C ASN A 188 20.87 -5.77 -19.92
N THR A 189 20.03 -6.25 -20.83
CA THR A 189 19.10 -7.38 -20.55
C THR A 189 19.81 -8.67 -20.10
N SER A 190 20.95 -9.03 -20.70
CA SER A 190 21.63 -10.30 -20.39
C SER A 190 22.24 -10.33 -18.98
N ALA A 191 22.80 -9.22 -18.51
CA ALA A 191 23.35 -9.11 -17.15
C ALA A 191 22.23 -9.15 -16.09
N LEU A 192 21.15 -8.42 -16.33
CA LEU A 192 19.97 -8.41 -15.45
C LEU A 192 19.30 -9.78 -15.33
N VAL A 193 19.15 -10.50 -16.46
CA VAL A 193 18.55 -11.85 -16.45
C VAL A 193 19.39 -12.86 -15.65
N ALA A 194 20.69 -12.63 -15.51
CA ALA A 194 21.56 -13.45 -14.68
C ALA A 194 21.55 -13.04 -13.18
N ASP A 195 20.97 -11.89 -12.85
CA ASP A 195 20.93 -11.36 -11.49
C ASP A 195 19.78 -11.99 -10.68
N SER A 196 20.13 -12.68 -9.59
CA SER A 196 19.18 -13.31 -8.69
C SER A 196 18.29 -12.29 -7.93
N GLN A 197 18.81 -11.11 -7.61
CA GLN A 197 18.06 -10.04 -6.96
C GLN A 197 16.99 -9.49 -7.91
N PHE A 198 17.34 -9.27 -9.18
CA PHE A 198 16.39 -8.87 -10.21
C PHE A 198 15.27 -9.92 -10.37
N LYS A 199 15.63 -11.21 -10.45
CA LYS A 199 14.64 -12.30 -10.53
C LYS A 199 13.71 -12.28 -9.32
N SER A 200 14.23 -12.12 -8.11
CA SER A 200 13.44 -12.05 -6.88
C SER A 200 12.43 -10.90 -6.89
N TRP A 201 12.81 -9.72 -7.37
CA TRP A 201 11.88 -8.60 -7.53
C TRP A 201 10.79 -8.89 -8.57
N CYS A 202 11.14 -9.52 -9.69
CA CYS A 202 10.15 -9.95 -10.70
C CYS A 202 9.12 -10.94 -10.11
N GLU A 203 9.57 -11.91 -9.32
CA GLU A 203 8.68 -12.86 -8.60
C GLU A 203 7.74 -12.15 -7.62
N LYS A 204 8.24 -11.14 -6.89
CA LYS A 204 7.41 -10.32 -5.99
C LYS A 204 6.34 -9.54 -6.75
N VAL A 205 6.65 -9.01 -7.94
CA VAL A 205 5.67 -8.30 -8.78
C VAL A 205 4.55 -9.25 -9.20
N GLN A 206 4.87 -10.42 -9.76
CA GLN A 206 3.84 -11.38 -10.21
C GLN A 206 2.98 -11.88 -9.04
N LEU A 207 3.58 -12.13 -7.88
CA LEU A 207 2.85 -12.48 -6.66
C LEU A 207 1.94 -11.33 -6.21
N GLY A 208 2.43 -10.10 -6.23
CA GLY A 208 1.66 -8.89 -5.89
C GLY A 208 0.45 -8.70 -6.79
N GLU A 209 0.58 -8.94 -8.11
CA GLU A 209 -0.54 -8.91 -9.05
C GLU A 209 -1.63 -9.92 -8.69
N CYS A 210 -1.25 -11.14 -8.33
CA CYS A 210 -2.19 -12.17 -7.88
C CYS A 210 -2.88 -11.80 -6.56
N LEU A 211 -2.12 -11.26 -5.58
CA LEU A 211 -2.66 -10.84 -4.29
C LEU A 211 -3.64 -9.68 -4.43
N SER A 212 -3.29 -8.66 -5.19
CA SER A 212 -4.15 -7.50 -5.47
C SER A 212 -5.47 -7.94 -6.12
N TYR A 213 -5.38 -8.78 -7.14
CA TYR A 213 -6.57 -9.31 -7.82
C TYR A 213 -7.44 -10.16 -6.87
N LEU A 214 -6.83 -11.03 -6.06
CA LEU A 214 -7.55 -11.82 -5.07
C LEU A 214 -8.30 -10.95 -4.06
N ILE A 215 -7.64 -9.90 -3.54
CA ILE A 215 -8.25 -8.96 -2.58
C ILE A 215 -9.49 -8.31 -3.20
N THR A 216 -9.35 -7.80 -4.41
CA THR A 216 -10.45 -7.13 -5.10
C THR A 216 -11.59 -8.10 -5.40
N ARG A 217 -11.29 -9.28 -5.95
CA ARG A 217 -12.33 -10.29 -6.24
C ARG A 217 -13.04 -10.79 -4.99
N SER A 218 -12.29 -10.98 -3.89
CA SER A 218 -12.87 -11.37 -2.60
C SER A 218 -13.83 -10.30 -2.08
N ARG A 219 -13.41 -9.02 -2.09
CA ARG A 219 -14.22 -7.88 -1.63
C ARG A 219 -15.51 -7.73 -2.45
N LEU A 220 -15.42 -7.85 -3.77
CA LEU A 220 -16.59 -7.80 -4.68
C LEU A 220 -17.62 -8.91 -4.38
N ASN A 221 -17.18 -10.03 -3.80
CA ASN A 221 -18.03 -11.14 -3.39
C ASN A 221 -18.35 -11.12 -1.88
N TYR A 222 -18.06 -10.01 -1.18
CA TYR A 222 -18.27 -9.86 0.27
C TYR A 222 -17.56 -10.92 1.12
N LEU A 223 -16.41 -11.40 0.65
CA LEU A 223 -15.55 -12.34 1.33
C LEU A 223 -14.30 -11.62 1.86
N ALA A 224 -13.81 -12.01 3.05
CA ALA A 224 -12.54 -11.56 3.53
C ALA A 224 -11.41 -12.29 2.78
N PRO A 225 -10.41 -11.58 2.19
CA PRO A 225 -9.30 -12.26 1.54
C PRO A 225 -8.48 -13.05 2.57
N PRO A 226 -8.23 -14.37 2.35
CA PRO A 226 -7.52 -15.21 3.33
C PRO A 226 -6.00 -15.05 3.20
N ILE A 227 -5.48 -13.82 3.36
CA ILE A 227 -4.05 -13.55 3.21
C ILE A 227 -3.28 -14.13 4.39
N GLY A 228 -2.30 -14.98 4.10
CA GLY A 228 -1.41 -15.61 5.06
C GLY A 228 -0.39 -16.50 4.35
N ASP A 229 0.59 -17.01 5.10
CA ASP A 229 1.74 -17.75 4.55
C ASP A 229 1.35 -18.94 3.68
N LYS A 230 0.30 -19.68 4.09
CA LYS A 230 -0.22 -20.81 3.30
C LYS A 230 -0.67 -20.37 1.91
N LEU A 231 -1.45 -19.28 1.81
CA LEU A 231 -1.92 -18.78 0.53
C LEU A 231 -0.76 -18.27 -0.32
N ILE A 232 0.18 -17.53 0.28
CA ILE A 232 1.37 -17.02 -0.40
C ILE A 232 2.19 -18.19 -0.98
N SER A 233 2.40 -19.25 -0.22
CA SER A 233 3.11 -20.46 -0.67
C SER A 233 2.40 -21.13 -1.85
N ILE A 234 1.06 -21.24 -1.79
CA ILE A 234 0.27 -21.81 -2.88
C ILE A 234 0.40 -20.96 -4.16
N LEU A 235 0.26 -19.63 -4.04
CA LEU A 235 0.37 -18.73 -5.19
C LEU A 235 1.76 -18.78 -5.82
N ARG A 236 2.83 -18.82 -5.02
CA ARG A 236 4.21 -18.99 -5.53
C ARG A 236 4.39 -20.30 -6.25
N ALA A 237 3.91 -21.43 -5.70
CA ALA A 237 3.98 -22.72 -6.35
C ALA A 237 3.24 -22.73 -7.69
N CYS A 238 2.06 -22.12 -7.75
CA CYS A 238 1.31 -22.02 -9.01
C CYS A 238 2.00 -21.10 -10.03
N LEU A 239 2.57 -19.96 -9.61
CA LEU A 239 3.26 -19.00 -10.48
C LEU A 239 4.56 -19.56 -11.06
N ALA A 240 5.19 -20.53 -10.42
CA ALA A 240 6.33 -21.25 -10.98
C ALA A 240 5.96 -22.01 -12.29
N GLU A 241 4.68 -22.37 -12.46
CA GLU A 241 4.22 -23.20 -13.55
C GLU A 241 3.25 -22.50 -14.51
N CYS A 242 2.71 -21.35 -14.14
CA CYS A 242 1.77 -20.62 -14.98
C CYS A 242 1.89 -19.10 -14.85
N SER A 243 1.43 -18.39 -15.88
CA SER A 243 1.44 -16.92 -15.93
C SER A 243 0.38 -16.31 -14.99
N VAL A 244 0.56 -15.02 -14.63
CA VAL A 244 -0.41 -14.21 -13.90
C VAL A 244 -1.79 -14.23 -14.57
N SER A 245 -1.83 -14.16 -15.91
CA SER A 245 -3.06 -14.26 -16.69
C SER A 245 -3.85 -15.55 -16.40
N THR A 246 -3.16 -16.69 -16.30
CA THR A 246 -3.80 -17.96 -15.89
C THR A 246 -4.21 -17.92 -14.43
N MET A 247 -3.38 -17.35 -13.54
CA MET A 247 -3.71 -17.22 -12.13
C MET A 247 -4.91 -16.33 -11.86
N HIS A 248 -5.12 -15.27 -12.64
CA HIS A 248 -6.33 -14.45 -12.53
C HIS A 248 -7.59 -15.29 -12.79
N TYR A 249 -7.58 -16.17 -13.79
CA TYR A 249 -8.69 -17.10 -14.00
C TYR A 249 -8.87 -18.08 -12.82
N VAL A 250 -7.78 -18.65 -12.33
CA VAL A 250 -7.80 -19.57 -11.17
C VAL A 250 -8.38 -18.88 -9.93
N ILE A 251 -7.91 -17.66 -9.64
CA ILE A 251 -8.36 -16.85 -8.50
C ILE A 251 -9.84 -16.51 -8.66
N TRP A 252 -10.24 -15.98 -9.82
CA TRP A 252 -11.62 -15.65 -10.12
C TRP A 252 -12.54 -16.85 -9.84
N LYS A 253 -12.23 -18.01 -10.44
CA LYS A 253 -13.03 -19.22 -10.27
C LYS A 253 -13.05 -19.74 -8.83
N SER A 254 -11.96 -19.59 -8.10
CA SER A 254 -11.84 -20.03 -6.71
C SER A 254 -12.68 -19.17 -5.77
N VAL A 255 -12.70 -17.84 -6.01
CA VAL A 255 -13.55 -16.91 -5.25
C VAL A 255 -15.03 -17.12 -5.56
N GLU A 256 -15.39 -17.36 -6.83
CA GLU A 256 -16.75 -17.72 -7.24
C GLU A 256 -17.25 -19.00 -6.54
N ASN A 257 -16.40 -20.03 -6.48
CA ASN A 257 -16.72 -21.27 -5.76
C ASN A 257 -16.93 -21.03 -4.26
N ALA A 258 -16.14 -20.14 -3.65
CA ALA A 258 -16.29 -19.76 -2.25
C ALA A 258 -17.57 -18.95 -2.01
N ALA A 259 -17.91 -18.03 -2.91
CA ALA A 259 -19.16 -17.25 -2.87
C ALA A 259 -20.39 -18.17 -2.98
N ALA A 260 -20.36 -19.14 -3.89
CA ALA A 260 -21.41 -20.14 -4.01
C ALA A 260 -21.50 -21.03 -2.74
N TYR A 261 -20.39 -21.29 -2.07
CA TYR A 261 -20.35 -22.10 -0.85
C TYR A 261 -21.08 -21.41 0.32
N VAL A 262 -21.07 -20.07 0.39
CA VAL A 262 -21.84 -19.31 1.41
C VAL A 262 -23.35 -19.60 1.34
N GLN A 263 -23.87 -19.95 0.17
CA GLN A 263 -25.30 -20.20 -0.02
C GLN A 263 -25.78 -21.52 0.64
N LYS A 264 -24.86 -22.36 1.10
CA LYS A 264 -25.23 -23.63 1.77
C LYS A 264 -25.63 -23.37 3.23
N PRO A 265 -26.67 -24.04 3.74
CA PRO A 265 -27.07 -23.89 5.14
C PRO A 265 -25.92 -24.16 6.12
N GLY A 266 -25.77 -23.33 7.12
CA GLY A 266 -24.77 -23.48 8.19
C GLY A 266 -23.36 -23.02 7.82
N ILE A 267 -23.11 -22.51 6.58
CA ILE A 267 -21.82 -21.99 6.17
C ILE A 267 -21.73 -20.51 6.45
N THR A 268 -20.72 -20.11 7.22
CA THR A 268 -20.41 -18.69 7.47
C THR A 268 -19.52 -18.13 6.37
N ARG A 269 -19.57 -16.80 6.16
CA ARG A 269 -18.66 -16.11 5.22
C ARG A 269 -17.18 -16.35 5.54
N ARG A 270 -16.82 -16.41 6.82
CA ARG A 270 -15.46 -16.75 7.27
C ARG A 270 -15.03 -18.15 6.80
N HIS A 271 -15.93 -19.13 6.92
CA HIS A 271 -15.68 -20.50 6.45
C HIS A 271 -15.44 -20.55 4.94
N ALA A 272 -16.29 -19.86 4.19
CA ALA A 272 -16.14 -19.75 2.74
C ALA A 272 -14.85 -19.03 2.33
N SER A 273 -14.52 -17.93 3.01
CA SER A 273 -13.25 -17.22 2.78
C SER A 273 -12.03 -18.13 2.97
N ASN A 274 -12.02 -18.91 4.05
CA ASN A 274 -10.93 -19.85 4.33
C ASN A 274 -10.83 -20.98 3.28
N SER A 275 -11.90 -21.27 2.54
CA SER A 275 -11.88 -22.29 1.48
C SER A 275 -11.19 -21.83 0.20
N ILE A 276 -10.95 -20.51 0.03
CA ILE A 276 -10.39 -19.94 -1.22
C ILE A 276 -9.02 -20.55 -1.53
N ALA A 277 -8.13 -20.66 -0.56
CA ALA A 277 -6.80 -21.23 -0.75
C ALA A 277 -6.86 -22.67 -1.30
N GLY A 278 -7.67 -23.54 -0.68
CA GLY A 278 -7.86 -24.91 -1.17
C GLY A 278 -8.62 -24.97 -2.51
N ASN A 279 -9.46 -23.97 -2.82
CA ASN A 279 -10.08 -23.87 -4.13
C ASN A 279 -9.05 -23.51 -5.22
N ILE A 280 -8.08 -22.63 -4.92
CA ILE A 280 -6.99 -22.28 -5.84
C ILE A 280 -6.19 -23.55 -6.18
N GLU A 281 -5.74 -24.32 -5.19
CA GLU A 281 -5.01 -25.57 -5.44
C GLU A 281 -5.81 -26.54 -6.32
N ARG A 282 -7.10 -26.70 -6.02
CA ARG A 282 -7.97 -27.62 -6.77
C ARG A 282 -8.22 -27.17 -8.19
N VAL A 283 -8.50 -25.89 -8.41
CA VAL A 283 -8.74 -25.32 -9.75
C VAL A 283 -7.46 -25.39 -10.56
N PHE A 284 -6.33 -24.98 -9.97
CA PHE A 284 -5.03 -25.05 -10.61
C PHE A 284 -4.67 -26.49 -10.99
N GLY A 285 -4.81 -27.45 -10.08
CA GLY A 285 -4.57 -28.88 -10.33
C GLY A 285 -5.38 -29.46 -11.50
N LYS A 286 -6.64 -29.02 -11.68
CA LYS A 286 -7.47 -29.40 -12.83
C LYS A 286 -6.98 -28.83 -14.14
N ILE A 287 -6.45 -27.59 -14.14
CA ILE A 287 -5.87 -26.96 -15.33
C ILE A 287 -4.54 -27.66 -15.66
N HIS A 288 -3.69 -27.87 -14.66
CA HIS A 288 -2.38 -28.49 -14.83
C HIS A 288 -2.51 -29.95 -15.35
N SER A 289 -3.47 -30.71 -14.87
CA SER A 289 -3.76 -32.08 -15.35
C SER A 289 -4.42 -32.12 -16.74
N GLY A 290 -4.75 -30.98 -17.34
CA GLY A 290 -5.45 -30.92 -18.62
C GLY A 290 -6.94 -31.29 -18.54
N SER A 291 -7.48 -31.51 -17.32
CA SER A 291 -8.91 -31.82 -17.13
C SER A 291 -9.81 -30.61 -17.43
N TRP A 292 -9.25 -29.40 -17.36
CA TRP A 292 -9.91 -28.15 -17.73
C TRP A 292 -9.10 -27.41 -18.77
N ASN A 293 -9.80 -26.78 -19.75
CA ASN A 293 -9.13 -25.93 -20.71
C ASN A 293 -8.50 -24.71 -20.03
N ARG A 294 -7.30 -24.37 -20.45
CA ARG A 294 -6.53 -23.23 -19.98
C ARG A 294 -7.09 -21.97 -20.59
N ASN A 295 -7.94 -21.26 -19.86
CA ASN A 295 -8.39 -19.94 -20.27
C ASN A 295 -7.40 -18.89 -19.73
N LYS A 296 -6.80 -18.12 -20.62
CA LYS A 296 -6.02 -16.92 -20.25
C LYS A 296 -7.01 -15.78 -20.02
N SER A 297 -6.89 -15.09 -18.89
CA SER A 297 -7.63 -13.85 -18.66
C SER A 297 -6.96 -12.69 -19.41
N PHE A 298 -7.76 -11.72 -19.82
CA PHE A 298 -7.24 -10.40 -20.15
C PHE A 298 -6.96 -9.63 -18.84
N ARG A 299 -6.06 -8.67 -18.90
CA ARG A 299 -5.85 -7.77 -17.75
C ARG A 299 -7.13 -6.99 -17.48
N ASP A 300 -7.61 -7.04 -16.26
CA ASP A 300 -8.79 -6.30 -15.82
C ASP A 300 -8.46 -4.80 -15.77
N ALA A 301 -9.32 -3.95 -16.34
CA ALA A 301 -9.14 -2.50 -16.34
C ALA A 301 -9.05 -1.91 -14.92
N SER A 302 -9.65 -2.57 -13.92
CA SER A 302 -9.53 -2.19 -12.51
C SER A 302 -8.18 -2.55 -11.89
N HIS A 303 -7.33 -3.29 -12.60
CA HIS A 303 -5.99 -3.69 -12.20
C HIS A 303 -4.98 -3.28 -13.28
N PRO A 304 -4.71 -1.97 -13.43
CA PRO A 304 -3.76 -1.50 -14.42
C PRO A 304 -2.35 -2.04 -14.09
N GLN A 305 -1.53 -2.13 -15.11
CA GLN A 305 -0.12 -2.48 -14.93
C GLN A 305 0.54 -1.41 -14.04
N SER A 306 1.31 -1.84 -13.03
CA SER A 306 2.06 -0.92 -12.17
C SER A 306 3.33 -0.41 -12.85
N ALA A 307 3.86 0.71 -12.35
CA ALA A 307 5.14 1.27 -12.82
C ALA A 307 6.28 0.25 -12.70
N MET A 308 6.33 -0.49 -11.59
CA MET A 308 7.33 -1.53 -11.40
C MET A 308 7.18 -2.67 -12.42
N ALA A 309 5.95 -3.14 -12.67
CA ALA A 309 5.73 -4.17 -13.68
C ALA A 309 6.18 -3.70 -15.07
N LYS A 310 5.89 -2.44 -15.43
CA LYS A 310 6.30 -1.85 -16.69
C LYS A 310 7.83 -1.73 -16.81
N VAL A 311 8.49 -1.21 -15.78
CA VAL A 311 9.95 -1.00 -15.80
C VAL A 311 10.72 -2.32 -15.75
N PHE A 312 10.36 -3.23 -14.83
CA PHE A 312 11.09 -4.49 -14.64
C PHE A 312 10.83 -5.52 -15.76
N PHE A 313 9.70 -5.43 -16.41
CA PHE A 313 9.35 -6.41 -17.44
C PHE A 313 9.35 -5.81 -18.84
N ASP A 314 8.50 -4.83 -19.12
CA ASP A 314 8.33 -4.35 -20.49
C ASP A 314 9.59 -3.65 -21.01
N TYR A 315 10.24 -2.83 -20.17
CA TYR A 315 11.48 -2.14 -20.58
C TYR A 315 12.66 -3.09 -20.69
N VAL A 316 12.79 -4.08 -19.78
CA VAL A 316 13.89 -5.04 -19.80
C VAL A 316 13.71 -6.07 -20.90
N PHE A 317 12.54 -6.72 -21.01
CA PHE A 317 12.30 -7.78 -21.97
C PHE A 317 11.79 -7.28 -23.33
N GLY A 318 11.31 -6.06 -23.41
CA GLY A 318 10.87 -5.42 -24.65
C GLY A 318 9.56 -5.96 -25.20
N VAL A 319 8.69 -6.48 -24.36
CA VAL A 319 7.38 -7.03 -24.68
C VAL A 319 6.35 -6.41 -23.74
N ASP A 320 5.30 -5.82 -24.30
CA ASP A 320 4.26 -5.16 -23.52
C ASP A 320 3.51 -6.18 -22.64
N ASP A 321 3.27 -5.77 -21.38
CA ASP A 321 2.55 -6.54 -20.36
C ASP A 321 3.07 -7.97 -20.14
N CYS A 322 4.39 -8.16 -20.32
CA CYS A 322 4.97 -9.49 -20.25
C CYS A 322 4.95 -10.07 -18.82
N SER A 323 4.90 -9.25 -17.77
CA SER A 323 4.68 -9.70 -16.40
C SER A 323 3.39 -10.50 -16.23
N PHE A 324 2.38 -10.17 -17.02
CA PHE A 324 1.04 -10.78 -16.94
C PHE A 324 0.93 -12.05 -17.78
N HIS A 325 1.60 -12.08 -18.95
CA HIS A 325 1.41 -13.12 -19.95
C HIS A 325 2.40 -14.28 -19.88
N TYR A 326 3.56 -14.08 -19.23
CA TYR A 326 4.65 -15.07 -19.19
C TYR A 326 5.00 -15.46 -17.75
N THR A 327 5.50 -16.69 -17.60
CA THR A 327 6.12 -17.13 -16.33
C THR A 327 7.53 -16.54 -16.21
N ILE A 328 8.04 -16.49 -14.96
CA ILE A 328 9.43 -16.07 -14.72
C ILE A 328 10.40 -16.96 -15.49
N ASP A 329 10.22 -18.28 -15.47
CA ASP A 329 11.12 -19.21 -16.16
C ASP A 329 11.07 -19.06 -17.68
N GLU A 330 9.91 -18.71 -18.24
CA GLU A 330 9.82 -18.35 -19.66
C GLU A 330 10.61 -17.10 -20.00
N LEU A 331 10.60 -16.07 -19.17
CA LEU A 331 11.29 -14.80 -19.39
C LEU A 331 12.80 -14.92 -19.15
N PHE A 332 13.21 -15.69 -18.15
CA PHE A 332 14.61 -15.88 -17.76
C PHE A 332 15.31 -17.03 -18.49
N SER A 333 14.62 -17.75 -19.38
CA SER A 333 15.21 -18.85 -20.16
C SER A 333 16.20 -18.33 -21.21
N PRO A 334 17.44 -18.82 -21.23
CA PRO A 334 18.45 -18.41 -22.20
C PRO A 334 18.12 -18.83 -23.66
N TYR A 335 17.18 -19.76 -23.84
CA TYR A 335 16.82 -20.32 -25.16
C TYR A 335 15.75 -19.50 -25.92
N ARG A 336 15.10 -18.50 -25.30
CA ARG A 336 14.16 -17.65 -26.04
C ARG A 336 14.88 -16.46 -26.65
N SER A 337 15.28 -16.63 -27.92
CA SER A 337 15.70 -15.48 -28.72
C SER A 337 14.55 -14.45 -28.79
N GLN A 338 14.87 -13.16 -28.73
CA GLN A 338 13.94 -12.02 -28.88
C GLN A 338 12.98 -12.17 -30.10
N LYS A 339 13.30 -13.03 -31.04
CA LYS A 339 12.51 -13.34 -32.24
C LYS A 339 11.26 -14.15 -31.92
N ALA A 340 11.28 -15.04 -30.92
CA ALA A 340 10.13 -15.85 -30.53
C ALA A 340 9.10 -14.99 -29.72
N LEU A 341 9.57 -14.07 -28.88
CA LEU A 341 8.72 -13.14 -28.15
C LEU A 341 8.01 -12.16 -29.09
N LYS A 342 8.70 -11.66 -30.13
CA LYS A 342 8.08 -10.78 -31.15
C LYS A 342 7.02 -11.48 -31.99
N GLN A 343 7.20 -12.76 -32.37
CA GLN A 343 6.20 -13.48 -33.17
C GLN A 343 4.88 -13.71 -32.43
N ILE A 344 4.92 -13.88 -31.11
CA ILE A 344 3.70 -14.09 -30.31
C ILE A 344 2.91 -12.79 -30.13
N SER A 345 3.58 -11.64 -30.05
CA SER A 345 2.90 -10.32 -29.96
C SER A 345 2.07 -9.99 -31.23
N TYR A 346 2.52 -10.44 -32.39
CA TYR A 346 1.76 -10.27 -33.64
C TYR A 346 0.58 -11.24 -33.78
N ALA A 347 0.66 -12.42 -33.20
CA ALA A 347 -0.45 -13.39 -33.22
C ALA A 347 -1.64 -12.96 -32.34
N THR A 348 -1.35 -12.32 -31.18
CA THR A 348 -2.39 -11.78 -30.29
C THR A 348 -3.07 -10.52 -30.85
N LEU A 349 -2.40 -9.74 -31.68
CA LEU A 349 -2.97 -8.56 -32.38
C LEU A 349 -3.81 -8.95 -33.62
N GLY A 350 -3.57 -10.13 -34.20
CA GLY A 350 -4.31 -10.65 -35.36
C GLY A 350 -5.76 -11.02 -35.03
N ASP A 351 -6.01 -11.59 -33.87
CA ASP A 351 -7.33 -12.05 -33.44
C ASP A 351 -8.23 -10.94 -32.88
N ALA A 352 -7.68 -9.77 -32.52
CA ALA A 352 -8.45 -8.63 -31.98
C ALA A 352 -9.14 -7.77 -33.07
N LYS A 353 -8.87 -7.98 -34.35
CA LYS A 353 -9.41 -7.16 -35.45
C LYS A 353 -10.78 -7.60 -35.98
N SER A 354 -11.40 -8.65 -35.45
CA SER A 354 -12.66 -9.18 -35.99
C SER A 354 -13.91 -8.92 -35.13
N THR A 355 -13.86 -8.10 -34.09
CA THR A 355 -15.07 -7.73 -33.34
C THR A 355 -15.18 -6.20 -33.17
N ASN A 356 -15.66 -5.54 -34.22
CA ASN A 356 -16.18 -4.18 -34.13
C ASN A 356 -17.49 -4.19 -33.34
N TYR A 357 -17.48 -3.97 -32.06
CA TYR A 357 -18.65 -3.54 -31.30
C TYR A 357 -18.67 -2.01 -31.24
N SER A 358 -19.50 -1.42 -32.13
CA SER A 358 -19.88 -0.01 -32.03
C SER A 358 -20.79 0.15 -30.82
N VAL A 359 -20.26 0.69 -29.72
CA VAL A 359 -21.07 1.15 -28.60
C VAL A 359 -21.49 2.58 -28.90
N THR A 360 -22.71 2.77 -29.38
CA THR A 360 -23.36 4.08 -29.48
C THR A 360 -23.86 4.46 -28.09
N ILE A 361 -23.17 5.37 -27.41
CA ILE A 361 -23.68 5.99 -26.19
C ILE A 361 -24.63 7.11 -26.61
N ALA A 362 -25.92 6.88 -26.45
CA ALA A 362 -26.94 7.94 -26.53
C ALA A 362 -26.93 8.77 -25.27
N LEU A 363 -26.41 10.00 -25.34
CA LEU A 363 -26.56 11.01 -24.30
C LEU A 363 -27.95 11.63 -24.40
N ASP A 364 -28.91 11.18 -23.58
CA ASP A 364 -30.16 11.87 -23.33
C ASP A 364 -29.94 12.98 -22.30
N ILE A 365 -29.75 14.19 -22.79
CA ILE A 365 -29.83 15.41 -21.98
C ILE A 365 -31.30 15.81 -21.95
N LYS A 366 -32.03 15.53 -20.88
CA LYS A 366 -33.29 16.21 -20.56
C LYS A 366 -33.00 17.41 -19.68
N GLN A 367 -33.21 18.59 -20.27
CA GLN A 367 -33.47 19.86 -19.59
C GLN A 367 -34.81 19.79 -18.85
N SER A 368 -34.83 20.07 -17.58
CA SER A 368 -35.87 20.84 -16.88
C SER A 368 -35.40 21.10 -15.45
#